data_4bb6d198757975de23be4cbf9fd0ccda
#
_entry.id   4bb6d198757975de23be4cbf9fd0ccda
#
_cell.length_a   1.000
_cell.length_b   1.000
_cell.length_c   1.000
_cell.angle_alpha   90.00
_cell.angle_beta   90.00
_cell.angle_gamma   90.00
#
_symmetry.space_group_name_H-M   'P 1'
#
loop_
_entity.id
_entity.type
_entity.pdbx_description
1 polymer ?
#
loop_
_entity_poly.entity_id
_entity_poly.type
_entity_poly.pdbx_seq_one_letter_code
_entity_poly.pdbx_strand_id
1 'polypeptide(L)'
;VIGDSYVYNHGCPVSETWHYKLATKHGMKYQNLGQNGNSIAFERDSIYGAPLYKRYSIIPENADYILIIAGHNDAYLVNGDIDRQKVLRQRLDELLKGLKRKYSGAKIGWVTPWNVAYEGFPATINIIEEMCRKNDVKVLNAAYTSGINPNDPVFRSRYFQGKDDNAHLNNAGHNLLMHWGEQFVMGL
;
A
#
# COMPACT_ATOMS: atom_id res chain seq x y z
N VAL A 1 -7.02 -4.89 5.85
CA VAL A 1 -5.95 -4.31 5.00
C VAL A 1 -6.45 -4.27 3.56
N ILE A 2 -6.29 -3.15 2.86
CA ILE A 2 -6.72 -2.96 1.48
C ILE A 2 -5.56 -2.39 0.64
N GLY A 3 -5.46 -2.80 -0.63
CA GLY A 3 -4.40 -2.31 -1.52
C GLY A 3 -4.22 -3.13 -2.79
N ASP A 4 -3.01 -3.12 -3.29
CA ASP A 4 -2.60 -3.82 -4.50
C ASP A 4 -1.99 -5.21 -4.21
N SER A 5 -1.04 -5.65 -5.05
CA SER A 5 -0.34 -6.92 -4.90
C SER A 5 0.51 -7.01 -3.62
N TYR A 6 0.88 -5.89 -3.01
CA TYR A 6 1.59 -5.85 -1.72
C TYR A 6 0.72 -6.34 -0.56
N VAL A 7 -0.60 -6.18 -0.69
CA VAL A 7 -1.59 -6.73 0.25
C VAL A 7 -1.98 -8.15 -0.13
N TYR A 8 -2.22 -8.40 -1.43
CA TYR A 8 -2.62 -9.71 -1.94
C TYR A 8 -1.54 -10.79 -1.73
N ASN A 9 -0.27 -10.37 -1.70
CA ASN A 9 0.94 -11.21 -1.62
C ASN A 9 1.17 -12.10 -2.84
N HIS A 10 1.11 -11.51 -4.00
CA HIS A 10 1.29 -12.07 -5.33
C HIS A 10 2.05 -13.42 -5.36
N GLY A 11 1.35 -14.53 -5.60
CA GLY A 11 1.96 -15.87 -5.72
C GLY A 11 2.41 -16.55 -4.42
N CYS A 12 2.33 -15.88 -3.27
CA CYS A 12 2.70 -16.43 -1.96
C CYS A 12 1.51 -16.43 -0.97
N PRO A 13 1.55 -17.29 0.06
CA PRO A 13 0.50 -17.30 1.08
C PRO A 13 0.37 -15.96 1.80
N VAL A 14 -0.87 -15.49 1.99
CA VAL A 14 -1.16 -14.26 2.75
C VAL A 14 -0.61 -14.33 4.19
N SER A 15 -0.54 -15.53 4.77
CA SER A 15 0.02 -15.76 6.11
C SER A 15 1.51 -15.37 6.24
N GLU A 16 2.21 -15.20 5.14
CA GLU A 16 3.60 -14.74 5.14
C GLU A 16 3.73 -13.21 5.20
N THR A 17 2.65 -12.47 4.94
CA THR A 17 2.69 -11.00 4.95
C THR A 17 2.89 -10.45 6.36
N TRP A 18 3.63 -9.36 6.45
CA TRP A 18 3.88 -8.69 7.73
C TRP A 18 2.57 -8.24 8.41
N HIS A 19 1.61 -7.77 7.67
CA HIS A 19 0.33 -7.28 8.21
C HIS A 19 -0.58 -8.42 8.69
N TYR A 20 -0.52 -9.63 8.08
CA TYR A 20 -1.19 -10.81 8.62
C TYR A 20 -0.53 -11.27 9.93
N LYS A 21 0.80 -11.37 9.95
CA LYS A 21 1.58 -11.74 11.14
C LYS A 21 1.31 -10.78 12.30
N LEU A 22 1.25 -9.48 12.01
CA LEU A 22 0.92 -8.45 12.99
C LEU A 22 -0.47 -8.67 13.57
N ALA A 23 -1.48 -8.85 12.72
CA ALA A 23 -2.84 -9.10 13.17
C ALA A 23 -2.94 -10.35 14.05
N THR A 24 -2.27 -11.45 13.66
CA THR A 24 -2.19 -12.68 14.43
C THR A 24 -1.52 -12.46 15.79
N LYS A 25 -0.39 -11.75 15.81
CA LYS A 25 0.36 -11.43 17.03
C LYS A 25 -0.48 -10.68 18.07
N HIS A 26 -1.36 -9.79 17.60
CA HIS A 26 -2.20 -8.95 18.46
C HIS A 26 -3.66 -9.46 18.60
N GLY A 27 -3.95 -10.69 18.16
CA GLY A 27 -5.30 -11.27 18.27
C GLY A 27 -6.38 -10.53 17.49
N MET A 28 -6.00 -9.79 16.45
CA MET A 28 -6.93 -9.02 15.61
C MET A 28 -7.59 -9.93 14.57
N LYS A 29 -8.87 -9.72 14.29
CA LYS A 29 -9.50 -10.30 13.10
C LYS A 29 -8.91 -9.66 11.86
N TYR A 30 -8.39 -10.49 10.97
CA TYR A 30 -7.73 -10.04 9.77
C TYR A 30 -8.61 -10.23 8.52
N GLN A 31 -8.63 -9.21 7.67
CA GLN A 31 -9.23 -9.30 6.35
C GLN A 31 -8.28 -8.74 5.29
N ASN A 32 -8.01 -9.56 4.26
CA ASN A 32 -7.22 -9.17 3.11
C ASN A 32 -8.14 -8.73 1.97
N LEU A 33 -8.04 -7.47 1.59
CA LEU A 33 -8.75 -6.85 0.46
C LEU A 33 -7.76 -6.38 -0.62
N GLY A 34 -6.64 -7.09 -0.75
CA GLY A 34 -5.64 -6.87 -1.80
C GLY A 34 -6.15 -7.30 -3.17
N GLN A 35 -5.71 -6.63 -4.21
CA GLN A 35 -6.00 -6.95 -5.60
C GLN A 35 -4.74 -6.76 -6.45
N ASN A 36 -4.25 -7.83 -7.08
CA ASN A 36 -3.06 -7.74 -7.94
C ASN A 36 -3.23 -6.67 -9.02
N GLY A 37 -2.18 -5.87 -9.23
CA GLY A 37 -2.15 -4.82 -10.25
C GLY A 37 -3.11 -3.65 -10.01
N ASN A 38 -3.80 -3.59 -8.86
CA ASN A 38 -4.74 -2.52 -8.57
C ASN A 38 -4.04 -1.16 -8.43
N SER A 39 -4.70 -0.09 -8.85
CA SER A 39 -4.24 1.29 -8.67
C SER A 39 -5.11 2.05 -7.67
N ILE A 40 -4.62 3.18 -7.21
CA ILE A 40 -5.38 4.13 -6.39
C ILE A 40 -6.42 4.83 -7.28
N ALA A 41 -5.98 5.34 -8.44
CA ALA A 41 -6.69 6.37 -9.19
C ALA A 41 -7.11 5.97 -10.60
N PHE A 42 -6.44 5.03 -11.23
CA PHE A 42 -6.57 4.78 -12.66
C PHE A 42 -7.34 3.50 -12.95
N GLU A 43 -8.26 3.59 -13.91
CA GLU A 43 -8.88 2.39 -14.49
C GLU A 43 -7.82 1.61 -15.27
N ARG A 44 -7.89 0.30 -15.13
CA ARG A 44 -7.05 -0.68 -15.84
C ARG A 44 -7.94 -1.79 -16.39
N ASP A 45 -7.32 -2.78 -17.03
CA ASP A 45 -8.06 -3.96 -17.48
C ASP A 45 -8.82 -4.60 -16.32
N SER A 46 -9.96 -5.18 -16.62
CA SER A 46 -10.92 -5.71 -15.62
C SER A 46 -10.30 -6.73 -14.64
N ILE A 47 -9.22 -7.42 -15.05
CA ILE A 47 -8.48 -8.35 -14.19
C ILE A 47 -7.83 -7.68 -12.98
N TYR A 48 -7.57 -6.36 -13.05
CA TYR A 48 -6.97 -5.58 -11.96
C TYR A 48 -8.01 -4.96 -11.02
N GLY A 49 -9.30 -5.16 -11.31
CA GLY A 49 -10.41 -4.62 -10.53
C GLY A 49 -10.55 -3.10 -10.62
N ALA A 50 -11.62 -2.57 -10.06
CA ALA A 50 -11.84 -1.13 -9.96
C ALA A 50 -10.75 -0.48 -9.08
N PRO A 51 -10.32 0.76 -9.38
CA PRO A 51 -9.32 1.46 -8.58
C PRO A 51 -9.80 1.72 -7.14
N LEU A 52 -8.86 1.88 -6.22
CA LEU A 52 -9.16 1.99 -4.78
C LEU A 52 -10.18 3.06 -4.46
N TYR A 53 -10.14 4.21 -5.14
CA TYR A 53 -11.08 5.30 -4.88
C TYR A 53 -12.54 4.93 -5.15
N LYS A 54 -12.79 3.88 -5.95
CA LYS A 54 -14.14 3.34 -6.20
C LYS A 54 -14.49 2.15 -5.29
N ARG A 55 -13.50 1.30 -4.97
CA ARG A 55 -13.78 0.04 -4.28
C ARG A 55 -13.58 0.04 -2.77
N TYR A 56 -13.14 1.13 -2.15
CA TYR A 56 -12.93 1.17 -0.69
C TYR A 56 -14.17 0.82 0.13
N SER A 57 -15.35 0.94 -0.47
CA SER A 57 -16.63 0.60 0.18
C SER A 57 -16.82 -0.88 0.52
N ILE A 58 -15.95 -1.77 0.01
CA ILE A 58 -15.95 -3.21 0.36
C ILE A 58 -15.35 -3.50 1.73
N ILE A 59 -14.69 -2.52 2.37
CA ILE A 59 -14.19 -2.65 3.73
C ILE A 59 -15.40 -2.85 4.68
N PRO A 60 -15.34 -3.82 5.63
CA PRO A 60 -16.40 -3.99 6.62
C PRO A 60 -16.67 -2.73 7.43
N GLU A 61 -17.93 -2.43 7.70
CA GLU A 61 -18.32 -1.20 8.42
C GLU A 61 -17.83 -1.17 9.88
N ASN A 62 -17.58 -2.33 10.46
CA ASN A 62 -17.08 -2.49 11.84
C ASN A 62 -15.55 -2.63 11.92
N ALA A 63 -14.81 -2.13 10.94
CA ALA A 63 -13.35 -2.15 10.96
C ALA A 63 -12.80 -1.19 12.04
N ASP A 64 -12.00 -1.70 12.96
CA ASP A 64 -11.28 -0.89 13.95
C ASP A 64 -10.03 -0.23 13.35
N TYR A 65 -9.36 -0.94 12.44
CA TYR A 65 -8.15 -0.50 11.75
C TYR A 65 -8.32 -0.67 10.24
N ILE A 66 -7.97 0.35 9.49
CA ILE A 66 -7.89 0.33 8.02
C ILE A 66 -6.48 0.68 7.60
N LEU A 67 -5.75 -0.32 7.13
CA LEU A 67 -4.42 -0.14 6.60
C LEU A 67 -4.47 -0.19 5.08
N ILE A 68 -3.97 0.86 4.43
CA ILE A 68 -3.90 0.96 2.98
C ILE A 68 -2.45 0.78 2.56
N ILE A 69 -2.17 -0.15 1.63
CA ILE A 69 -0.84 -0.35 1.07
C ILE A 69 -0.99 -0.30 -0.45
N ALA A 70 -0.65 0.82 -1.05
CA ALA A 70 -0.86 1.07 -2.47
C ALA A 70 0.00 2.22 -3.00
N GLY A 71 0.16 2.28 -4.32
CA GLY A 71 0.87 3.33 -5.03
C GLY A 71 1.93 2.82 -6.01
N HIS A 72 2.30 1.53 -5.95
CA HIS A 72 3.27 0.95 -6.87
C HIS A 72 2.80 1.05 -8.34
N ASN A 73 1.57 0.63 -8.59
CA ASN A 73 1.00 0.67 -9.94
C ASN A 73 0.73 2.11 -10.41
N ASP A 74 0.36 3.00 -9.48
CA ASP A 74 0.18 4.42 -9.81
C ASP A 74 1.51 5.07 -10.20
N ALA A 75 2.61 4.75 -9.54
CA ALA A 75 3.94 5.24 -9.90
C ALA A 75 4.33 4.85 -11.34
N TYR A 76 4.05 3.62 -11.73
CA TYR A 76 4.23 3.17 -13.11
C TYR A 76 3.31 3.92 -14.09
N LEU A 77 2.04 4.09 -13.72
CA LEU A 77 1.04 4.73 -14.59
C LEU A 77 1.22 6.24 -14.70
N VAL A 78 1.68 6.92 -13.65
CA VAL A 78 1.96 8.35 -13.64
C VAL A 78 3.14 8.67 -14.56
N ASN A 79 4.22 7.92 -14.48
CA ASN A 79 5.37 7.95 -15.39
C ASN A 79 5.79 9.39 -15.80
N GLY A 80 5.90 10.30 -14.83
CA GLY A 80 6.27 11.71 -15.06
C GLY A 80 5.16 12.61 -15.62
N ASP A 81 4.01 12.08 -16.03
CA ASP A 81 2.90 12.83 -16.62
C ASP A 81 2.19 13.72 -15.58
N ILE A 82 2.23 15.04 -15.81
CA ILE A 82 1.67 16.06 -14.90
C ILE A 82 0.12 15.96 -14.80
N ASP A 83 -0.56 15.60 -15.86
CA ASP A 83 -2.04 15.51 -15.82
C ASP A 83 -2.46 14.25 -15.06
N ARG A 84 -1.71 13.16 -15.20
CA ARG A 84 -1.92 11.96 -14.36
C ARG A 84 -1.60 12.23 -12.88
N GLN A 85 -0.62 13.05 -12.57
CA GLN A 85 -0.36 13.49 -11.19
C GLN A 85 -1.54 14.28 -10.62
N LYS A 86 -2.18 15.15 -11.40
CA LYS A 86 -3.40 15.87 -10.99
C LYS A 86 -4.55 14.91 -10.71
N VAL A 87 -4.77 13.93 -11.60
CA VAL A 87 -5.79 12.89 -11.43
C VAL A 87 -5.53 12.07 -10.17
N LEU A 88 -4.29 11.61 -9.96
CA LEU A 88 -3.93 10.87 -8.75
C LEU A 88 -4.24 11.67 -7.48
N ARG A 89 -3.84 12.95 -7.44
CA ARG A 89 -4.10 13.85 -6.30
C ARG A 89 -5.60 13.99 -6.02
N GLN A 90 -6.41 14.19 -7.06
CA GLN A 90 -7.86 14.31 -6.93
C GLN A 90 -8.50 13.03 -6.40
N ARG A 91 -8.19 11.88 -7.00
CA ARG A 91 -8.78 10.59 -6.63
C ARG A 91 -8.36 10.11 -5.25
N LEU A 92 -7.12 10.42 -4.87
CA LEU A 92 -6.62 10.12 -3.52
C LEU A 92 -7.34 10.98 -2.47
N ASP A 93 -7.58 12.26 -2.74
CA ASP A 93 -8.37 13.15 -1.86
C ASP A 93 -9.83 12.64 -1.71
N GLU A 94 -10.45 12.21 -2.81
CA GLU A 94 -11.79 11.58 -2.81
C GLU A 94 -11.82 10.31 -1.95
N LEU A 95 -10.84 9.43 -2.13
CA LEU A 95 -10.70 8.19 -1.37
C LEU A 95 -10.57 8.46 0.13
N LEU A 96 -9.64 9.32 0.53
CA LEU A 96 -9.37 9.61 1.95
C LEU A 96 -10.56 10.26 2.63
N LYS A 97 -11.23 11.20 1.98
CA LYS A 97 -12.47 11.81 2.48
C LYS A 97 -13.61 10.79 2.59
N GLY A 98 -13.71 9.91 1.58
CA GLY A 98 -14.70 8.83 1.60
C GLY A 98 -14.50 7.86 2.75
N LEU A 99 -13.24 7.45 2.97
CA LEU A 99 -12.85 6.58 4.09
C LEU A 99 -13.17 7.21 5.44
N LYS A 100 -12.72 8.45 5.68
CA LYS A 100 -12.97 9.14 6.97
C LYS A 100 -14.45 9.35 7.24
N ARG A 101 -15.25 9.62 6.21
CA ARG A 101 -16.70 9.78 6.36
C ARG A 101 -17.40 8.46 6.66
N LYS A 102 -17.05 7.39 5.93
CA LYS A 102 -17.71 6.09 6.07
C LYS A 102 -17.25 5.33 7.31
N TYR A 103 -15.98 5.45 7.67
CA TYR A 103 -15.33 4.70 8.76
C TYR A 103 -14.81 5.65 9.85
N SER A 104 -15.67 6.55 10.32
CA SER A 104 -15.29 7.63 11.26
C SER A 104 -14.73 7.15 12.60
N GLY A 105 -15.03 5.90 13.00
CA GLY A 105 -14.48 5.27 14.21
C GLY A 105 -13.19 4.47 13.97
N ALA A 106 -12.81 4.23 12.72
CA ALA A 106 -11.64 3.43 12.40
C ALA A 106 -10.34 4.25 12.47
N LYS A 107 -9.27 3.61 12.90
CA LYS A 107 -7.91 4.12 12.79
C LYS A 107 -7.39 3.83 11.38
N ILE A 108 -7.06 4.88 10.63
CA ILE A 108 -6.69 4.78 9.21
C ILE A 108 -5.22 5.14 9.05
N GLY A 109 -4.47 4.25 8.38
CA GLY A 109 -3.07 4.48 8.04
C GLY A 109 -2.73 4.09 6.62
N TRP A 110 -1.73 4.75 6.05
CA TRP A 110 -1.20 4.46 4.72
C TRP A 110 0.24 3.99 4.79
N VAL A 111 0.58 2.93 4.07
CA VAL A 111 1.98 2.50 3.85
C VAL A 111 2.30 2.69 2.38
N THR A 112 3.35 3.46 2.10
CA THR A 112 3.81 3.65 0.71
C THR A 112 4.49 2.38 0.19
N PRO A 113 4.53 2.17 -1.14
CA PRO A 113 5.42 1.18 -1.71
C PRO A 113 6.88 1.52 -1.42
N TRP A 114 7.78 0.53 -1.48
CA TRP A 114 9.23 0.74 -1.44
C TRP A 114 9.76 1.29 -2.76
N ASN A 115 10.92 1.94 -2.69
CA ASN A 115 11.49 2.75 -3.76
C ASN A 115 11.89 1.89 -4.98
N VAL A 116 10.99 1.74 -5.92
CA VAL A 116 11.26 1.19 -7.24
C VAL A 116 11.71 2.27 -8.22
N ALA A 117 12.55 1.91 -9.20
CA ALA A 117 13.13 2.85 -10.15
C ALA A 117 12.16 3.23 -11.30
N TYR A 118 10.95 3.68 -10.96
CA TYR A 118 10.00 4.24 -11.93
C TYR A 118 10.11 5.77 -11.95
N GLU A 119 10.01 6.38 -13.13
CA GLU A 119 10.06 7.84 -13.29
C GLU A 119 8.96 8.55 -12.46
N GLY A 120 7.76 7.98 -12.43
CA GLY A 120 6.64 8.51 -11.65
C GLY A 120 6.70 8.26 -10.15
N PHE A 121 7.72 7.52 -9.66
CA PHE A 121 7.75 7.08 -8.26
C PHE A 121 7.89 8.25 -7.27
N PRO A 122 8.86 9.18 -7.40
CA PRO A 122 8.99 10.28 -6.45
C PRO A 122 7.74 11.16 -6.38
N ALA A 123 7.15 11.48 -7.54
CA ALA A 123 5.93 12.27 -7.60
C ALA A 123 4.76 11.56 -6.93
N THR A 124 4.61 10.25 -7.14
CA THR A 124 3.54 9.45 -6.51
C THR A 124 3.68 9.42 -4.99
N ILE A 125 4.88 9.20 -4.46
CA ILE A 125 5.12 9.19 -3.01
C ILE A 125 4.81 10.57 -2.41
N ASN A 126 5.29 11.65 -3.02
CA ASN A 126 5.02 13.01 -2.56
C ASN A 126 3.52 13.32 -2.56
N ILE A 127 2.77 12.88 -3.57
CA ILE A 127 1.32 13.06 -3.63
C ILE A 127 0.61 12.27 -2.53
N ILE A 128 1.03 11.03 -2.26
CA ILE A 128 0.45 10.23 -1.18
C ILE A 128 0.66 10.93 0.16
N GLU A 129 1.88 11.38 0.46
CA GLU A 129 2.18 12.08 1.72
C GLU A 129 1.42 13.40 1.84
N GLU A 130 1.38 14.19 0.76
CA GLU A 130 0.64 15.46 0.72
C GLU A 130 -0.86 15.25 1.02
N MET A 131 -1.49 14.29 0.33
CA MET A 131 -2.92 14.05 0.47
C MET A 131 -3.27 13.39 1.81
N CYS A 132 -2.45 12.49 2.29
CA CYS A 132 -2.63 11.90 3.62
C CYS A 132 -2.52 12.97 4.70
N ARG A 133 -1.50 13.84 4.66
CA ARG A 133 -1.35 14.95 5.59
C ARG A 133 -2.54 15.91 5.53
N LYS A 134 -3.01 16.29 4.34
CA LYS A 134 -4.19 17.14 4.13
C LYS A 134 -5.45 16.57 4.76
N ASN A 135 -5.58 15.24 4.75
CA ASN A 135 -6.75 14.55 5.26
C ASN A 135 -6.53 13.95 6.66
N ASP A 136 -5.46 14.31 7.35
CA ASP A 136 -5.13 13.80 8.69
C ASP A 136 -5.12 12.27 8.75
N VAL A 137 -4.39 11.64 7.83
CA VAL A 137 -4.11 10.21 7.77
C VAL A 137 -2.62 9.99 7.95
N LYS A 138 -2.24 9.15 8.91
CA LYS A 138 -0.83 8.84 9.16
C LYS A 138 -0.23 8.02 8.02
N VAL A 139 1.04 8.26 7.71
CA VAL A 139 1.78 7.57 6.65
C VAL A 139 3.04 6.91 7.23
N LEU A 140 3.23 5.63 6.92
CA LEU A 140 4.55 4.98 6.97
C LEU A 140 5.18 5.11 5.59
N ASN A 141 6.18 5.96 5.47
CA ASN A 141 6.94 6.11 4.22
C ASN A 141 7.94 4.95 4.07
N ALA A 142 7.45 3.79 3.65
CA ALA A 142 8.27 2.60 3.45
C ALA A 142 9.29 2.77 2.31
N ALA A 143 9.08 3.73 1.42
CA ALA A 143 9.99 4.04 0.32
C ALA A 143 11.39 4.41 0.82
N TYR A 144 11.46 5.16 1.93
CA TYR A 144 12.72 5.77 2.39
C TYR A 144 13.10 5.39 3.82
N THR A 145 12.19 4.80 4.60
CA THR A 145 12.44 4.51 6.02
C THR A 145 12.48 3.02 6.36
N SER A 146 11.99 2.15 5.49
CA SER A 146 11.88 0.71 5.80
C SER A 146 13.18 -0.08 5.67
N GLY A 147 14.18 0.46 4.99
CA GLY A 147 15.39 -0.27 4.61
C GLY A 147 15.19 -1.30 3.48
N ILE A 148 13.98 -1.40 2.91
CA ILE A 148 13.72 -2.25 1.74
C ILE A 148 14.36 -1.61 0.50
N ASN A 149 15.28 -2.34 -0.12
CA ASN A 149 16.01 -1.85 -1.29
C ASN A 149 15.78 -2.73 -2.53
N PRO A 150 14.75 -2.46 -3.34
CA PRO A 150 14.47 -3.22 -4.56
C PRO A 150 15.49 -3.01 -5.68
N ASN A 151 16.35 -1.98 -5.57
CA ASN A 151 17.34 -1.65 -6.60
C ASN A 151 18.67 -2.42 -6.42
N ASP A 152 18.89 -3.04 -5.26
CA ASP A 152 20.05 -3.89 -5.00
C ASP A 152 19.74 -5.36 -5.39
N PRO A 153 20.45 -5.96 -6.37
CA PRO A 153 20.24 -7.34 -6.77
C PRO A 153 20.50 -8.36 -5.66
N VAL A 154 21.43 -8.09 -4.76
CA VAL A 154 21.75 -8.97 -3.62
C VAL A 154 20.60 -8.91 -2.62
N PHE A 155 20.08 -7.73 -2.35
CA PHE A 155 18.91 -7.57 -1.49
C PHE A 155 17.69 -8.28 -2.08
N ARG A 156 17.42 -8.10 -3.40
CA ARG A 156 16.30 -8.79 -4.07
C ARG A 156 16.39 -10.31 -3.95
N SER A 157 17.56 -10.88 -4.20
CA SER A 157 17.74 -12.35 -4.13
C SER A 157 17.40 -12.95 -2.77
N ARG A 158 17.51 -12.16 -1.69
CA ARG A 158 17.25 -12.59 -0.31
C ARG A 158 15.83 -12.32 0.17
N TYR A 159 15.26 -11.18 -0.24
CA TYR A 159 14.07 -10.62 0.40
C TYR A 159 12.86 -10.44 -0.52
N PHE A 160 13.02 -10.68 -1.82
CA PHE A 160 11.92 -10.64 -2.79
C PHE A 160 11.57 -12.05 -3.28
N GLN A 161 10.42 -12.19 -3.96
CA GLN A 161 9.92 -13.47 -4.45
C GLN A 161 10.77 -14.05 -5.60
N GLY A 162 11.60 -13.22 -6.23
CA GLY A 162 12.56 -13.62 -7.24
C GLY A 162 13.65 -12.57 -7.41
N LYS A 163 14.79 -12.96 -7.99
CA LYS A 163 15.94 -12.06 -8.23
C LYS A 163 15.60 -10.89 -9.16
N ASP A 164 14.62 -11.07 -10.03
CA ASP A 164 14.16 -10.09 -11.01
C ASP A 164 12.87 -9.38 -10.55
N ASP A 165 12.28 -9.80 -9.43
CA ASP A 165 11.13 -9.14 -8.81
C ASP A 165 11.61 -7.97 -7.95
N ASN A 166 11.15 -6.77 -8.24
CA ASN A 166 11.43 -5.56 -7.48
C ASN A 166 10.24 -5.05 -6.66
N ALA A 167 9.13 -5.79 -6.70
CA ALA A 167 7.87 -5.39 -6.07
C ALA A 167 7.50 -6.26 -4.87
N HIS A 168 7.57 -7.59 -5.01
CA HIS A 168 6.93 -8.51 -4.07
C HIS A 168 7.94 -9.13 -3.11
N LEU A 169 7.78 -8.86 -1.83
CA LEU A 169 8.60 -9.45 -0.76
C LEU A 169 8.27 -10.92 -0.58
N ASN A 170 9.30 -11.71 -0.30
CA ASN A 170 9.14 -13.07 0.22
C ASN A 170 8.94 -13.03 1.75
N ASN A 171 8.80 -14.20 2.38
CA ASN A 171 8.62 -14.32 3.83
C ASN A 171 9.70 -13.59 4.65
N ALA A 172 10.97 -13.67 4.22
CA ALA A 172 12.08 -12.99 4.91
C ALA A 172 11.96 -11.46 4.78
N GLY A 173 11.59 -10.96 3.59
CA GLY A 173 11.36 -9.54 3.36
C GLY A 173 10.19 -8.98 4.19
N HIS A 174 9.10 -9.74 4.29
CA HIS A 174 7.99 -9.36 5.17
C HIS A 174 8.40 -9.32 6.65
N ASN A 175 9.29 -10.20 7.09
CA ASN A 175 9.80 -10.15 8.46
C ASN A 175 10.64 -8.91 8.74
N LEU A 176 11.40 -8.40 7.77
CA LEU A 176 12.13 -7.13 7.93
C LEU A 176 11.17 -5.94 8.16
N LEU A 177 10.04 -5.91 7.44
CA LEU A 177 9.07 -4.83 7.54
C LEU A 177 8.22 -4.91 8.81
N MET A 178 8.20 -6.04 9.50
CA MET A 178 7.34 -6.31 10.66
C MET A 178 7.52 -5.29 11.77
N HIS A 179 8.78 -4.94 12.10
CA HIS A 179 9.09 -3.99 13.17
C HIS A 179 8.50 -2.58 12.88
N TRP A 180 8.75 -2.06 11.70
CA TRP A 180 8.24 -0.76 11.28
C TRP A 180 6.72 -0.74 11.16
N GLY A 181 6.16 -1.80 10.57
CA GLY A 181 4.73 -1.97 10.41
C GLY A 181 4.01 -2.05 11.75
N GLU A 182 4.55 -2.78 12.74
CA GLU A 182 3.97 -2.89 14.07
C GLU A 182 3.97 -1.55 14.80
N GLN A 183 5.11 -0.85 14.85
CA GLN A 183 5.19 0.47 15.47
C GLN A 183 4.20 1.44 14.85
N PHE A 184 4.08 1.43 13.53
CA PHE A 184 3.16 2.29 12.81
C PHE A 184 1.70 2.00 13.15
N VAL A 185 1.26 0.73 13.01
CA VAL A 185 -0.14 0.36 13.23
C VAL A 185 -0.57 0.54 14.67
N MET A 186 0.30 0.19 15.64
CA MET A 186 -0.01 0.37 17.05
C MET A 186 0.02 1.82 17.48
N GLY A 187 0.65 2.69 16.71
CA GLY A 187 0.68 4.14 16.89
C GLY A 187 -0.48 4.91 16.23
N LEU A 188 -1.36 4.24 15.46
CA LEU A 188 -2.55 4.87 14.86
C LEU A 188 -3.63 5.20 15.93
#